data_48dba44536da6172a68d9a562511adf0
#
_entry.id   48dba44536da6172a68d9a562511adf0
#
_cell.length_a   1.000
_cell.length_b   1.000
_cell.length_c   1.000
_cell.angle_alpha   90.00
_cell.angle_beta   90.00
_cell.angle_gamma   90.00
#
_symmetry.space_group_name_H-M   'P 1'
#
loop_
_entity.id
_entity.type
_entity.pdbx_description
1 polymer ?
#
loop_
_entity_poly.entity_id
_entity_poly.type
_entity_poly.pdbx_seq_one_letter_code
_entity_poly.pdbx_strand_id
1 'polypeptide(L)'
;MRTKRIVLLVVCGLMAICSHAQTTRAQMSGPFCAYIPPQEADTLPAPEGTVPFYISHYGRHGSRWLMHQAQYDGVLSFFFNRNNLTKLGRSVAKRLAKVAQAARGKAGLLTPLGERQQREIAQRMRQNYPTVFRSSATVHVYASPAKRCQQSKMAFIAGLNAANRAPIALLLHNDSIAFSWLAPTSAEFKAWKARPHKLPTLPTAQPIFLLR
;
A
#
# COMPACT_ATOMS: atom_id res chain seq x y z
N MET A 1 7.74 -48.91 23.40
CA MET A 1 8.61 -47.97 22.63
C MET A 1 8.04 -47.63 21.24
N ARG A 2 7.36 -48.50 20.52
CA ARG A 2 6.80 -48.21 19.17
C ARG A 2 5.68 -47.16 19.17
N THR A 3 4.76 -47.17 20.14
CA THR A 3 3.63 -46.25 20.24
C THR A 3 4.10 -44.79 20.44
N LYS A 4 5.11 -44.54 21.29
CA LYS A 4 5.66 -43.19 21.51
C LYS A 4 6.31 -42.61 20.26
N ARG A 5 6.93 -43.44 19.41
CA ARG A 5 7.54 -43.01 18.13
C ARG A 5 6.46 -42.66 17.10
N ILE A 6 5.35 -43.41 17.06
CA ILE A 6 4.23 -43.14 16.15
C ILE A 6 3.56 -41.82 16.56
N VAL A 7 3.28 -41.61 17.83
CA VAL A 7 2.71 -40.34 18.31
C VAL A 7 3.63 -39.16 18.00
N LEU A 8 4.93 -39.27 18.18
CA LEU A 8 5.89 -38.24 17.84
C LEU A 8 5.89 -37.91 16.34
N LEU A 9 5.83 -38.91 15.48
CA LEU A 9 5.77 -38.73 14.03
C LEU A 9 4.47 -38.08 13.57
N VAL A 10 3.33 -38.42 14.19
CA VAL A 10 2.04 -37.79 13.93
C VAL A 10 2.02 -36.33 14.39
N VAL A 11 2.57 -36.04 15.56
CA VAL A 11 2.69 -34.64 16.07
C VAL A 11 3.63 -33.82 15.19
N CYS A 12 4.78 -34.35 14.79
CA CYS A 12 5.68 -33.67 13.86
C CYS A 12 5.05 -33.46 12.48
N GLY A 13 4.27 -34.43 11.98
CA GLY A 13 3.50 -34.29 10.73
C GLY A 13 2.42 -33.23 10.81
N LEU A 14 1.68 -33.16 11.91
CA LEU A 14 0.68 -32.11 12.16
C LEU A 14 1.32 -30.72 12.30
N MET A 15 2.48 -30.61 12.98
CA MET A 15 3.20 -29.34 13.05
C MET A 15 3.74 -28.91 11.69
N ALA A 16 4.17 -29.83 10.84
CA ALA A 16 4.64 -29.51 9.49
C ALA A 16 3.49 -29.01 8.59
N ILE A 17 2.25 -29.48 8.80
CA ILE A 17 1.06 -28.97 8.08
C ILE A 17 0.68 -27.57 8.54
N CYS A 18 0.84 -27.26 9.83
CA CYS A 18 0.57 -25.91 10.38
C CYS A 18 1.63 -24.85 9.98
N SER A 19 2.83 -25.26 9.56
CA SER A 19 3.90 -24.31 9.20
C SER A 19 3.84 -23.81 7.75
N HIS A 20 2.86 -24.20 6.95
CA HIS A 20 2.67 -23.68 5.59
C HIS A 20 1.75 -22.46 5.57
N ALA A 21 1.95 -21.50 6.46
CA ALA A 21 1.48 -20.16 6.22
C ALA A 21 2.30 -19.57 5.05
N GLN A 22 1.95 -19.95 3.82
CA GLN A 22 2.55 -19.37 2.63
C GLN A 22 2.13 -17.90 2.57
N THR A 23 2.98 -17.03 3.11
CA THR A 23 2.85 -15.60 2.89
C THR A 23 2.92 -15.33 1.40
N THR A 24 1.86 -14.78 0.84
CA THR A 24 1.83 -14.41 -0.58
C THR A 24 2.90 -13.34 -0.84
N ARG A 25 3.37 -13.25 -2.09
CA ARG A 25 4.29 -12.16 -2.49
C ARG A 25 3.73 -10.78 -2.15
N ALA A 26 2.41 -10.61 -2.20
CA ALA A 26 1.73 -9.39 -1.81
C ALA A 26 1.93 -9.09 -0.32
N GLN A 27 1.72 -10.05 0.56
CA GLN A 27 1.94 -9.91 2.01
C GLN A 27 3.40 -9.62 2.35
N MET A 28 4.35 -10.24 1.65
CA MET A 28 5.79 -9.99 1.83
C MET A 28 6.23 -8.62 1.33
N SER A 29 5.48 -8.00 0.44
CA SER A 29 5.82 -6.68 -0.13
C SER A 29 5.60 -5.52 0.85
N GLY A 30 4.91 -5.75 1.97
CA GLY A 30 4.65 -4.71 2.98
C GLY A 30 4.11 -3.42 2.37
N PRO A 31 4.74 -2.26 2.66
CA PRO A 31 4.26 -0.97 2.14
C PRO A 31 4.42 -0.78 0.63
N PHE A 32 5.08 -1.69 -0.07
CA PHE A 32 5.23 -1.67 -1.53
C PHE A 32 4.18 -2.50 -2.25
N CYS A 33 3.30 -3.21 -1.51
CA CYS A 33 2.16 -3.89 -2.10
C CYS A 33 1.14 -2.86 -2.62
N ALA A 34 0.64 -3.07 -3.83
CA ALA A 34 -0.49 -2.30 -4.33
C ALA A 34 -1.76 -2.69 -3.53
N TYR A 35 -2.62 -1.71 -3.29
CA TYR A 35 -3.93 -1.98 -2.68
C TYR A 35 -4.73 -2.95 -3.56
N ILE A 36 -5.15 -4.04 -2.97
CA ILE A 36 -6.04 -5.03 -3.58
C ILE A 36 -7.44 -4.76 -3.02
N PRO A 37 -8.45 -4.49 -3.85
CA PRO A 37 -9.81 -4.30 -3.36
C PRO A 37 -10.28 -5.54 -2.60
N PRO A 38 -10.99 -5.38 -1.46
CA PRO A 38 -11.62 -6.51 -0.78
C PRO A 38 -12.66 -7.15 -1.72
N GLN A 39 -12.85 -8.44 -1.60
CA GLN A 39 -13.93 -9.14 -2.26
C GLN A 39 -15.23 -8.91 -1.50
N GLU A 40 -16.39 -9.05 -2.17
CA GLU A 40 -17.70 -8.86 -1.53
C GLU A 40 -17.90 -9.75 -0.29
N ALA A 41 -17.31 -10.94 -0.30
CA ALA A 41 -17.34 -11.87 0.83
C ALA A 41 -16.65 -11.35 2.12
N ASP A 42 -15.81 -10.33 2.01
CA ASP A 42 -15.09 -9.75 3.15
C ASP A 42 -15.92 -8.73 3.94
N THR A 43 -17.14 -8.43 3.51
CA THR A 43 -18.02 -7.48 4.17
C THR A 43 -18.98 -8.23 5.11
N LEU A 44 -18.84 -7.99 6.41
CA LEU A 44 -19.81 -8.49 7.38
C LEU A 44 -21.12 -7.68 7.29
N PRO A 45 -22.28 -8.33 7.30
CA PRO A 45 -23.55 -7.63 7.37
C PRO A 45 -23.67 -6.83 8.68
N ALA A 46 -24.40 -5.73 8.64
CA ALA A 46 -24.70 -4.98 9.86
C ALA A 46 -25.55 -5.87 10.79
N PRO A 47 -25.35 -5.80 12.13
CA PRO A 47 -26.22 -6.48 13.07
C PRO A 47 -27.69 -6.09 12.86
N GLU A 48 -28.59 -7.05 13.08
CA GLU A 48 -30.04 -6.83 12.92
C GLU A 48 -30.51 -5.61 13.73
N GLY A 49 -31.38 -4.80 13.15
CA GLY A 49 -31.92 -3.60 13.78
C GLY A 49 -30.97 -2.40 13.84
N THR A 50 -29.76 -2.50 13.25
CA THR A 50 -28.79 -1.41 13.24
C THR A 50 -28.63 -0.78 11.84
N VAL A 51 -28.36 0.53 11.81
CA VAL A 51 -28.11 1.28 10.57
C VAL A 51 -26.83 2.10 10.74
N PRO A 52 -25.87 2.01 9.81
CA PRO A 52 -24.68 2.86 9.81
C PRO A 52 -25.09 4.35 9.72
N PHE A 53 -24.59 5.17 10.63
CA PHE A 53 -24.89 6.61 10.69
C PHE A 53 -23.64 7.49 10.56
N TYR A 54 -22.46 6.93 10.73
CA TYR A 54 -21.20 7.66 10.72
C TYR A 54 -20.04 6.79 10.16
N ILE A 55 -19.13 7.41 9.42
CA ILE A 55 -17.89 6.76 8.99
C ILE A 55 -16.71 7.68 9.34
N SER A 56 -15.74 7.11 10.04
CA SER A 56 -14.41 7.69 10.19
C SER A 56 -13.43 6.89 9.33
N HIS A 57 -12.78 7.56 8.38
CA HIS A 57 -11.83 6.93 7.48
C HIS A 57 -10.46 7.57 7.60
N TYR A 58 -9.47 6.78 7.99
CA TYR A 58 -8.07 7.16 7.98
C TYR A 58 -7.34 6.30 6.97
N GLY A 59 -6.88 6.93 5.90
CA GLY A 59 -6.27 6.24 4.77
C GLY A 59 -4.83 6.67 4.51
N ARG A 60 -4.08 5.79 3.87
CA ARG A 60 -2.78 6.11 3.30
C ARG A 60 -2.98 6.69 1.89
N HIS A 61 -2.04 7.52 1.43
CA HIS A 61 -2.01 7.93 0.02
C HIS A 61 -1.97 6.71 -0.91
N GLY A 62 -2.50 6.83 -2.11
CA GLY A 62 -2.45 5.81 -3.15
C GLY A 62 -1.04 5.46 -3.61
N SER A 63 -0.91 4.52 -4.52
CA SER A 63 0.38 4.13 -5.12
C SER A 63 1.09 5.35 -5.71
N ARG A 64 2.37 5.49 -5.40
CA ARG A 64 3.20 6.63 -5.79
C ARG A 64 4.51 6.21 -6.45
N TRP A 65 5.11 7.13 -7.18
CA TRP A 65 6.50 6.99 -7.64
C TRP A 65 7.47 6.97 -6.44
N LEU A 66 8.64 6.36 -6.61
CA LEU A 66 9.69 6.39 -5.58
C LEU A 66 10.08 7.84 -5.25
N MET A 67 10.62 8.05 -4.05
CA MET A 67 10.88 9.40 -3.55
C MET A 67 12.03 10.10 -4.26
N HIS A 68 12.98 9.33 -4.82
CA HIS A 68 14.17 9.86 -5.45
C HIS A 68 14.47 9.13 -6.76
N GLN A 69 14.84 9.86 -7.80
CA GLN A 69 15.26 9.28 -9.09
C GLN A 69 16.41 8.30 -8.90
N ALA A 70 17.36 8.62 -8.02
CA ALA A 70 18.50 7.76 -7.71
C ALA A 70 18.12 6.33 -7.27
N GLN A 71 16.90 6.12 -6.75
CA GLN A 71 16.42 4.77 -6.41
C GLN A 71 16.17 3.91 -7.66
N TYR A 72 15.74 4.52 -8.76
CA TYR A 72 15.61 3.85 -10.05
C TYR A 72 16.97 3.65 -10.72
N ASP A 73 17.79 4.69 -10.71
CA ASP A 73 19.11 4.69 -11.37
C ASP A 73 20.06 3.71 -10.66
N GLY A 74 20.00 3.61 -9.33
CA GLY A 74 20.77 2.64 -8.57
C GLY A 74 20.44 1.19 -8.91
N VAL A 75 19.16 0.87 -9.13
CA VAL A 75 18.78 -0.48 -9.57
C VAL A 75 19.23 -0.73 -11.01
N LEU A 76 19.13 0.28 -11.89
CA LEU A 76 19.54 0.17 -13.28
C LEU A 76 21.05 -0.01 -13.43
N SER A 77 21.86 0.54 -12.50
CA SER A 77 23.32 0.42 -12.56
C SER A 77 23.81 -1.04 -12.56
N PHE A 78 23.07 -1.95 -11.90
CA PHE A 78 23.38 -3.39 -11.93
C PHE A 78 23.26 -4.02 -13.32
N PHE A 79 22.60 -3.36 -14.25
CA PHE A 79 22.36 -3.86 -15.62
C PHE A 79 23.19 -3.15 -16.68
N PHE A 80 24.19 -2.33 -16.29
CA PHE A 80 25.00 -1.59 -17.28
C PHE A 80 25.88 -2.50 -18.12
N ASN A 81 26.44 -3.55 -17.54
CA ASN A 81 27.24 -4.50 -18.32
C ASN A 81 26.33 -5.53 -18.99
N ARG A 82 25.81 -5.14 -20.17
CA ARG A 82 24.86 -5.96 -20.94
C ARG A 82 25.43 -7.28 -21.44
N ASN A 83 26.76 -7.41 -21.55
CA ASN A 83 27.41 -8.61 -22.04
C ASN A 83 27.27 -9.79 -21.08
N ASN A 84 27.14 -9.50 -19.79
CA ASN A 84 27.01 -10.49 -18.72
C ASN A 84 25.57 -10.78 -18.34
N LEU A 85 24.58 -10.23 -19.07
CA LEU A 85 23.18 -10.45 -18.74
C LEU A 85 22.61 -11.69 -19.44
N THR A 86 21.86 -12.47 -18.70
CA THR A 86 20.99 -13.52 -19.25
C THR A 86 19.91 -12.90 -20.15
N LYS A 87 19.20 -13.72 -20.93
CA LYS A 87 18.04 -13.29 -21.71
C LYS A 87 16.98 -12.61 -20.82
N LEU A 88 16.74 -13.19 -19.63
CA LEU A 88 15.82 -12.61 -18.62
C LEU A 88 16.35 -11.27 -18.11
N GLY A 89 17.64 -11.18 -17.75
CA GLY A 89 18.27 -9.96 -17.26
C GLY A 89 18.14 -8.80 -18.24
N ARG A 90 18.36 -9.05 -19.54
CA ARG A 90 18.15 -8.04 -20.60
C ARG A 90 16.69 -7.58 -20.69
N SER A 91 15.74 -8.50 -20.57
CA SER A 91 14.31 -8.18 -20.58
C SER A 91 13.92 -7.33 -19.37
N VAL A 92 14.42 -7.67 -18.18
CA VAL A 92 14.18 -6.92 -16.93
C VAL A 92 14.79 -5.52 -17.04
N ALA A 93 16.04 -5.40 -17.48
CA ALA A 93 16.72 -4.11 -17.66
C ALA A 93 15.92 -3.17 -18.58
N LYS A 94 15.43 -3.68 -19.72
CA LYS A 94 14.61 -2.90 -20.66
C LYS A 94 13.31 -2.39 -20.02
N ARG A 95 12.64 -3.21 -19.20
CA ARG A 95 11.41 -2.82 -18.51
C ARG A 95 11.69 -1.81 -17.40
N LEU A 96 12.73 -2.02 -16.61
CA LEU A 96 13.15 -1.08 -15.56
C LEU A 96 13.53 0.28 -16.13
N ALA A 97 14.26 0.33 -17.25
CA ALA A 97 14.60 1.57 -17.92
C ALA A 97 13.35 2.37 -18.32
N LYS A 98 12.32 1.71 -18.87
CA LYS A 98 11.04 2.35 -19.19
C LYS A 98 10.36 2.94 -17.94
N VAL A 99 10.36 2.19 -16.82
CA VAL A 99 9.79 2.66 -15.56
C VAL A 99 10.57 3.86 -15.02
N ALA A 100 11.90 3.79 -15.02
CA ALA A 100 12.75 4.89 -14.57
C ALA A 100 12.55 6.16 -15.41
N GLN A 101 12.42 6.02 -16.72
CA GLN A 101 12.11 7.13 -17.64
C GLN A 101 10.73 7.72 -17.35
N ALA A 102 9.71 6.88 -17.16
CA ALA A 102 8.36 7.32 -16.85
C ALA A 102 8.26 8.03 -15.48
N ALA A 103 9.17 7.72 -14.56
CA ALA A 103 9.25 8.31 -13.22
C ALA A 103 9.94 9.69 -13.18
N ARG A 104 10.68 10.08 -14.23
CA ARG A 104 11.42 11.35 -14.26
C ARG A 104 10.51 12.54 -14.01
N GLY A 105 10.92 13.40 -13.10
CA GLY A 105 10.15 14.58 -12.67
C GLY A 105 8.91 14.28 -11.81
N LYS A 106 8.66 12.99 -11.49
CA LYS A 106 7.46 12.57 -10.73
C LYS A 106 7.79 12.01 -9.34
N ALA A 107 8.99 12.26 -8.83
CA ALA A 107 9.44 11.77 -7.53
C ALA A 107 8.40 12.04 -6.42
N GLY A 108 7.97 11.00 -5.74
CA GLY A 108 7.01 11.07 -4.65
C GLY A 108 5.57 11.46 -5.02
N LEU A 109 5.27 11.75 -6.27
CA LEU A 109 3.92 12.03 -6.75
C LEU A 109 3.09 10.74 -6.87
N LEU A 110 1.77 10.88 -6.88
CA LEU A 110 0.86 9.77 -7.10
C LEU A 110 1.03 9.22 -8.52
N THR A 111 0.84 7.92 -8.67
CA THR A 111 0.72 7.30 -9.99
C THR A 111 -0.73 7.32 -10.45
N PRO A 112 -1.02 7.16 -11.76
CA PRO A 112 -2.40 6.98 -12.23
C PRO A 112 -3.11 5.79 -11.54
N LEU A 113 -2.37 4.75 -11.18
CA LEU A 113 -2.90 3.66 -10.36
C LEU A 113 -3.33 4.15 -8.97
N GLY A 114 -2.50 4.97 -8.33
CA GLY A 114 -2.79 5.52 -7.00
C GLY A 114 -4.04 6.42 -6.99
N GLU A 115 -4.24 7.23 -8.03
CA GLU A 115 -5.45 8.04 -8.18
C GLU A 115 -6.68 7.15 -8.35
N ARG A 116 -6.60 6.12 -9.20
CA ARG A 116 -7.67 5.16 -9.40
C ARG A 116 -8.02 4.43 -8.11
N GLN A 117 -7.04 3.97 -7.36
CA GLN A 117 -7.23 3.30 -6.07
C GLN A 117 -8.05 4.17 -5.10
N GLN A 118 -7.68 5.43 -4.95
CA GLN A 118 -8.39 6.36 -4.05
C GLN A 118 -9.82 6.62 -4.51
N ARG A 119 -10.02 6.80 -5.81
CA ARG A 119 -11.34 6.99 -6.40
C ARG A 119 -12.25 5.78 -6.17
N GLU A 120 -11.74 4.58 -6.40
CA GLU A 120 -12.49 3.34 -6.24
C GLU A 120 -12.81 3.03 -4.77
N ILE A 121 -11.91 3.35 -3.82
CA ILE A 121 -12.18 3.23 -2.38
C ILE A 121 -13.39 4.11 -2.02
N ALA A 122 -13.38 5.36 -2.44
CA ALA A 122 -14.45 6.31 -2.16
C ALA A 122 -15.79 5.88 -2.79
N GLN A 123 -15.74 5.38 -4.03
CA GLN A 123 -16.93 4.87 -4.73
C GLN A 123 -17.56 3.69 -3.97
N ARG A 124 -16.75 2.68 -3.59
CA ARG A 124 -17.23 1.54 -2.82
C ARG A 124 -17.77 1.96 -1.45
N MET A 125 -17.10 2.87 -0.77
CA MET A 125 -17.58 3.40 0.50
C MET A 125 -18.97 4.02 0.36
N ARG A 126 -19.17 4.84 -0.64
CA ARG A 126 -20.48 5.46 -0.90
C ARG A 126 -21.54 4.44 -1.36
N GLN A 127 -21.13 3.40 -2.08
CA GLN A 127 -22.04 2.33 -2.51
C GLN A 127 -22.50 1.47 -1.35
N ASN A 128 -21.57 1.09 -0.45
CA ASN A 128 -21.85 0.18 0.64
C ASN A 128 -22.56 0.87 1.82
N TYR A 129 -22.43 2.20 1.96
CA TYR A 129 -23.00 2.93 3.09
C TYR A 129 -23.87 4.12 2.63
N PRO A 130 -24.91 3.88 1.83
CA PRO A 130 -25.73 4.97 1.24
C PRO A 130 -26.45 5.78 2.31
N THR A 131 -26.79 5.20 3.46
CA THR A 131 -27.46 5.88 4.58
C THR A 131 -26.57 6.94 5.24
N VAL A 132 -25.26 6.76 5.23
CA VAL A 132 -24.30 7.74 5.76
C VAL A 132 -24.12 8.91 4.78
N PHE A 133 -24.14 8.64 3.46
CA PHE A 133 -23.91 9.63 2.40
C PHE A 133 -25.22 10.22 1.83
N ARG A 134 -26.20 10.45 2.70
CA ARG A 134 -27.46 11.13 2.31
C ARG A 134 -27.20 12.62 2.01
N SER A 135 -28.18 13.28 1.39
CA SER A 135 -28.06 14.69 0.94
C SER A 135 -27.79 15.69 2.07
N SER A 136 -28.15 15.37 3.30
CA SER A 136 -27.87 16.20 4.50
C SER A 136 -26.52 15.92 5.14
N ALA A 137 -25.74 14.97 4.64
CA ALA A 137 -24.43 14.64 5.21
C ALA A 137 -23.37 15.65 4.79
N THR A 138 -22.54 16.05 5.75
CA THR A 138 -21.33 16.84 5.49
C THR A 138 -20.11 15.94 5.69
N VAL A 139 -19.23 15.90 4.69
CA VAL A 139 -17.99 15.13 4.76
C VAL A 139 -16.83 16.08 5.06
N HIS A 140 -16.20 15.90 6.21
CA HIS A 140 -15.00 16.63 6.60
C HIS A 140 -13.78 15.95 5.98
N VAL A 141 -12.97 16.67 5.21
CA VAL A 141 -11.84 16.12 4.47
C VAL A 141 -10.54 16.78 4.90
N TYR A 142 -9.61 15.94 5.32
CA TYR A 142 -8.27 16.32 5.76
C TYR A 142 -7.20 15.62 4.94
N ALA A 143 -6.05 16.23 4.74
CA ALA A 143 -4.87 15.57 4.21
C ALA A 143 -3.60 16.28 4.68
N SER A 144 -2.49 15.56 4.77
CA SER A 144 -1.20 16.20 5.01
C SER A 144 -0.78 17.05 3.80
N PRO A 145 0.09 18.08 3.99
CA PRO A 145 0.49 19.00 2.92
C PRO A 145 1.34 18.35 1.81
N ALA A 146 1.75 17.10 1.98
CA ALA A 146 2.52 16.38 0.95
C ALA A 146 1.71 16.26 -0.35
N LYS A 147 2.31 16.61 -1.50
CA LYS A 147 1.64 16.61 -2.81
C LYS A 147 0.86 15.32 -3.11
N ARG A 148 1.46 14.16 -2.82
CA ARG A 148 0.79 12.85 -3.00
C ARG A 148 -0.46 12.68 -2.14
N CYS A 149 -0.49 13.28 -0.94
CA CYS A 149 -1.65 13.21 -0.06
C CYS A 149 -2.76 14.14 -0.57
N GLN A 150 -2.39 15.31 -1.07
CA GLN A 150 -3.33 16.23 -1.72
C GLN A 150 -3.94 15.61 -2.98
N GLN A 151 -3.11 14.98 -3.82
CA GLN A 151 -3.60 14.25 -5.00
C GLN A 151 -4.54 13.09 -4.60
N SER A 152 -4.20 12.34 -3.53
CA SER A 152 -5.06 11.28 -2.99
C SER A 152 -6.40 11.83 -2.49
N LYS A 153 -6.38 12.96 -1.76
CA LYS A 153 -7.58 13.67 -1.31
C LYS A 153 -8.48 14.03 -2.48
N MET A 154 -7.93 14.65 -3.52
CA MET A 154 -8.71 15.05 -4.69
C MET A 154 -9.28 13.85 -5.45
N ALA A 155 -8.51 12.78 -5.60
CA ALA A 155 -8.99 11.55 -6.23
C ALA A 155 -10.11 10.88 -5.41
N PHE A 156 -9.99 10.88 -4.08
CA PHE A 156 -11.02 10.37 -3.18
C PHE A 156 -12.31 11.18 -3.28
N ILE A 157 -12.23 12.51 -3.25
CA ILE A 157 -13.36 13.43 -3.44
C ILE A 157 -14.03 13.17 -4.78
N ALA A 158 -13.24 13.04 -5.86
CA ALA A 158 -13.78 12.71 -7.17
C ALA A 158 -14.54 11.37 -7.18
N GLY A 159 -14.07 10.39 -6.41
CA GLY A 159 -14.75 9.11 -6.20
C GLY A 159 -16.06 9.25 -5.44
N LEU A 160 -16.11 10.05 -4.38
CA LEU A 160 -17.35 10.35 -3.66
C LEU A 160 -18.40 11.02 -4.54
N ASN A 161 -17.98 11.91 -5.44
CA ASN A 161 -18.86 12.65 -6.32
C ASN A 161 -19.02 12.01 -7.71
N ALA A 162 -18.53 10.78 -7.89
CA ALA A 162 -18.64 10.09 -9.18
C ALA A 162 -20.11 9.92 -9.61
N ALA A 163 -20.30 9.96 -10.94
CA ALA A 163 -21.54 10.10 -11.66
C ALA A 163 -22.78 9.38 -11.07
N ASN A 164 -23.94 9.95 -11.28
CA ASN A 164 -25.28 9.45 -10.97
C ASN A 164 -25.73 9.50 -9.50
N ARG A 165 -25.07 10.28 -8.64
CA ARG A 165 -25.50 10.47 -7.25
C ARG A 165 -25.55 11.97 -6.91
N ALA A 166 -26.45 12.33 -6.01
CA ALA A 166 -26.54 13.71 -5.52
C ALA A 166 -25.17 14.18 -4.96
N PRO A 167 -24.78 15.44 -5.21
CA PRO A 167 -23.55 16.01 -4.62
C PRO A 167 -23.57 15.89 -3.10
N ILE A 168 -22.40 15.66 -2.52
CA ILE A 168 -22.21 15.63 -1.06
C ILE A 168 -21.59 16.95 -0.65
N ALA A 169 -22.08 17.55 0.45
CA ALA A 169 -21.45 18.72 1.04
C ALA A 169 -20.06 18.34 1.57
N LEU A 170 -19.03 19.07 1.12
CA LEU A 170 -17.65 18.85 1.49
C LEU A 170 -17.12 20.04 2.28
N LEU A 171 -16.58 19.77 3.46
CA LEU A 171 -15.85 20.76 4.23
C LEU A 171 -14.36 20.42 4.21
N LEU A 172 -13.60 21.21 3.46
CA LEU A 172 -12.17 21.03 3.32
C LEU A 172 -11.44 21.79 4.43
N HIS A 173 -10.65 21.06 5.20
CA HIS A 173 -9.88 21.63 6.30
C HIS A 173 -8.46 22.02 5.87
N ASN A 174 -7.89 22.98 6.59
CA ASN A 174 -6.50 23.41 6.37
C ASN A 174 -5.54 22.27 6.77
N ASP A 175 -4.81 21.81 5.79
CA ASP A 175 -3.91 20.66 5.94
C ASP A 175 -2.70 20.95 6.84
N SER A 176 -2.30 22.21 6.98
CA SER A 176 -1.20 22.61 7.87
C SER A 176 -1.52 22.36 9.34
N ILE A 177 -2.77 22.63 9.74
CA ILE A 177 -3.24 22.37 11.12
C ILE A 177 -3.41 20.86 11.33
N ALA A 178 -3.95 20.15 10.34
CA ALA A 178 -4.19 18.73 10.42
C ALA A 178 -2.90 17.88 10.44
N PHE A 179 -1.78 18.42 9.99
CA PHE A 179 -0.54 17.66 9.83
C PHE A 179 -0.02 17.05 11.13
N SER A 180 -0.17 17.75 12.26
CA SER A 180 0.33 17.28 13.56
C SER A 180 -0.31 15.97 14.02
N TRP A 181 -1.58 15.74 13.69
CA TRP A 181 -2.30 14.51 14.06
C TRP A 181 -2.48 13.53 12.90
N LEU A 182 -2.45 13.99 11.64
CA LEU A 182 -2.46 13.11 10.48
C LEU A 182 -1.16 12.31 10.30
N ALA A 183 -0.03 12.86 10.74
CA ALA A 183 1.25 12.19 10.69
C ALA A 183 2.01 12.39 12.02
N PRO A 184 1.45 11.93 13.14
CA PRO A 184 2.06 12.16 14.44
C PRO A 184 3.39 11.44 14.52
N THR A 185 4.43 12.17 14.93
CA THR A 185 5.75 11.61 15.24
C THR A 185 6.11 12.03 16.65
N SER A 186 5.97 11.12 17.61
CA SER A 186 6.34 11.39 18.99
C SER A 186 7.85 11.60 19.14
N ALA A 187 8.26 12.25 20.22
CA ALA A 187 9.68 12.43 20.55
C ALA A 187 10.37 11.05 20.72
N GLU A 188 9.68 10.09 21.33
CA GLU A 188 10.17 8.72 21.53
C GLU A 188 10.38 8.01 20.18
N PHE A 189 9.44 8.16 19.24
CA PHE A 189 9.60 7.58 17.91
C PHE A 189 10.77 8.19 17.15
N LYS A 190 10.96 9.51 17.24
CA LYS A 190 12.12 10.20 16.64
C LYS A 190 13.43 9.71 17.26
N ALA A 191 13.47 9.60 18.59
CA ALA A 191 14.63 9.09 19.31
C ALA A 191 14.92 7.63 18.97
N TRP A 192 13.88 6.79 18.87
CA TRP A 192 14.02 5.41 18.43
C TRP A 192 14.57 5.31 17.00
N LYS A 193 14.02 6.09 16.08
CA LYS A 193 14.47 6.11 14.68
C LYS A 193 15.90 6.61 14.51
N ALA A 194 16.37 7.50 15.37
CA ALA A 194 17.74 8.02 15.36
C ALA A 194 18.77 7.02 15.93
N ARG A 195 18.34 5.95 16.62
CA ARG A 195 19.25 4.93 17.11
C ARG A 195 19.85 4.15 15.94
N PRO A 196 21.15 3.83 15.98
CA PRO A 196 21.75 2.95 14.98
C PRO A 196 21.09 1.58 15.10
N HIS A 197 20.18 1.28 14.19
CA HIS A 197 19.64 -0.06 14.07
C HIS A 197 20.69 -0.90 13.36
N LYS A 198 21.30 -1.84 14.07
CA LYS A 198 22.00 -2.97 13.44
C LYS A 198 20.90 -3.77 12.72
N LEU A 199 20.67 -3.42 11.46
CA LEU A 199 19.96 -4.35 10.58
C LEU A 199 20.73 -5.67 10.65
N PRO A 200 20.07 -6.81 10.86
CA PRO A 200 20.73 -8.09 10.64
C PRO A 200 21.37 -7.97 9.26
N THR A 201 22.67 -8.17 9.18
CA THR A 201 23.36 -8.33 7.90
C THR A 201 22.67 -9.50 7.22
N LEU A 202 21.70 -9.18 6.33
CA LEU A 202 21.24 -10.18 5.40
C LEU A 202 22.51 -10.72 4.75
N PRO A 203 22.74 -12.04 4.75
CA PRO A 203 23.82 -12.62 3.99
C PRO A 203 23.72 -11.98 2.62
N THR A 204 24.78 -11.36 2.16
CA THR A 204 24.87 -10.78 0.83
C THR A 204 24.49 -11.92 -0.10
N ALA A 205 23.22 -11.98 -0.44
CA ALA A 205 22.76 -12.88 -1.49
C ALA A 205 23.52 -12.39 -2.72
N GLN A 206 24.61 -13.06 -3.00
CA GLN A 206 25.28 -12.85 -4.26
C GLN A 206 24.21 -13.01 -5.32
N PRO A 207 24.11 -12.11 -6.30
CA PRO A 207 23.12 -12.20 -7.35
C PRO A 207 23.48 -13.36 -8.29
N ILE A 208 23.39 -14.59 -7.78
CA ILE A 208 23.71 -15.83 -8.50
C ILE A 208 22.79 -16.03 -9.73
N PHE A 209 21.70 -15.28 -9.80
CA PHE A 209 20.68 -15.50 -10.84
C PHE A 209 20.75 -14.54 -12.04
N LEU A 210 21.67 -13.60 -12.08
CA LEU A 210 21.76 -12.63 -13.18
C LEU A 210 23.09 -12.67 -13.95
N LEU A 211 24.06 -13.44 -13.47
CA LEU A 211 25.38 -13.54 -14.06
C LEU A 211 25.59 -14.91 -14.69
N ARG A 212 25.58 -14.97 -15.97
CA ARG A 212 26.37 -15.83 -16.85
C ARG A 212 26.76 -15.06 -18.06
#